data_ee095bf24c36fd4375b40128a7e5fdfc
#
_entry.id   ee095bf24c36fd4375b40128a7e5fdfc
#
_cell.length_a   1.000
_cell.length_b   1.000
_cell.length_c   1.000
_cell.angle_alpha   90.00
_cell.angle_beta   90.00
_cell.angle_gamma   90.00
#
_symmetry.space_group_name_H-M   'P 1'
#
loop_
_entity.id
_entity.type
_entity.pdbx_description
1 polymer ?
#
loop_
_entity_poly.entity_id
_entity_poly.type
_entity_poly.pdbx_seq_one_letter_code
_entity_poly.pdbx_strand_id
1 'polypeptide(L)'
;PEMLDKMVRLNFDTAFHVVRHLLPIFLGRPEGGQFILVGSRPGLDAAAGKDFFAYSLSKAMVFKLAEFINAEGKGKNVTATVIVPSTIDTPANRQAMPGADFSSWVPPENISDAISFVLSETGRMMKEMVIKIYNKS
;
A
#
# COMPACT_ATOMS: atom_id res chain seq x y z
N PRO A 1 -21.17 -8.93 7.13
CA PRO A 1 -21.18 -8.72 5.68
C PRO A 1 -21.04 -7.26 5.30
N GLU A 2 -21.87 -6.38 5.84
CA GLU A 2 -21.86 -4.94 5.50
C GLU A 2 -20.51 -4.26 5.80
N MET A 3 -19.87 -4.61 6.90
CA MET A 3 -18.55 -4.06 7.24
C MET A 3 -17.48 -4.51 6.26
N LEU A 4 -17.49 -5.77 5.86
CA LEU A 4 -16.54 -6.28 4.87
C LEU A 4 -16.75 -5.59 3.52
N ASP A 5 -17.98 -5.47 3.05
CA ASP A 5 -18.30 -4.77 1.79
C ASP A 5 -17.81 -3.32 1.83
N LYS A 6 -18.07 -2.62 2.93
CA LYS A 6 -17.60 -1.25 3.12
C LYS A 6 -16.08 -1.15 3.06
N MET A 7 -15.37 -2.03 3.75
CA MET A 7 -13.90 -2.02 3.78
C MET A 7 -13.31 -2.35 2.41
N VAL A 8 -13.88 -3.32 1.70
CA VAL A 8 -13.45 -3.68 0.34
C VAL A 8 -13.64 -2.48 -0.60
N ARG A 9 -14.79 -1.84 -0.58
CA ARG A 9 -15.05 -0.65 -1.42
C ARG A 9 -14.07 0.49 -1.14
N LEU A 10 -13.79 0.78 0.12
CA LEU A 10 -12.91 1.89 0.50
C LEU A 10 -11.44 1.60 0.26
N ASN A 11 -10.98 0.39 0.52
CA ASN A 11 -9.55 0.07 0.58
C ASN A 11 -9.04 -0.70 -0.64
N PHE A 12 -9.90 -1.47 -1.30
CA PHE A 12 -9.50 -2.27 -2.46
C PHE A 12 -10.08 -1.73 -3.78
N ASP A 13 -11.38 -1.51 -3.87
CA ASP A 13 -11.99 -1.09 -5.15
C ASP A 13 -11.40 0.22 -5.67
N THR A 14 -11.08 1.15 -4.77
CA THR A 14 -10.44 2.42 -5.14
C THR A 14 -9.11 2.20 -5.86
N ALA A 15 -8.28 1.31 -5.36
CA ALA A 15 -7.02 0.94 -6.00
C ALA A 15 -7.27 0.12 -7.27
N PHE A 16 -8.16 -0.85 -7.22
CA PHE A 16 -8.47 -1.74 -8.34
C PHE A 16 -8.97 -0.98 -9.56
N HIS A 17 -9.85 0.00 -9.38
CA HIS A 17 -10.35 0.80 -10.51
C HIS A 17 -9.25 1.61 -11.18
N VAL A 18 -8.34 2.20 -10.43
CA VAL A 18 -7.19 2.92 -10.99
C VAL A 18 -6.29 1.96 -11.78
N VAL A 19 -5.95 0.82 -11.18
CA VAL A 19 -5.09 -0.19 -11.82
C VAL A 19 -5.75 -0.73 -13.10
N ARG A 20 -7.03 -1.06 -13.05
CA ARG A 20 -7.77 -1.58 -14.19
C ARG A 20 -7.70 -0.65 -15.41
N HIS A 21 -7.73 0.65 -15.21
CA HIS A 21 -7.66 1.62 -16.30
C HIS A 21 -6.23 1.89 -16.75
N LEU A 22 -5.28 1.99 -15.85
CA LEU A 22 -3.91 2.38 -16.19
C LEU A 22 -3.02 1.21 -16.61
N LEU A 23 -3.26 0.01 -16.11
CA LEU A 23 -2.40 -1.15 -16.39
C LEU A 23 -2.29 -1.44 -17.90
N PRO A 24 -3.38 -1.51 -18.68
CA PRO A 24 -3.29 -1.72 -20.12
C PRO A 24 -2.47 -0.63 -20.84
N ILE A 25 -2.61 0.62 -20.38
CA ILE A 25 -1.86 1.76 -20.93
C ILE A 25 -0.36 1.57 -20.67
N PHE A 26 0.01 1.24 -19.43
CA PHE A 26 1.41 1.04 -19.06
C PHE A 26 2.03 -0.17 -19.77
N LEU A 27 1.28 -1.26 -19.91
CA LEU A 27 1.75 -2.45 -20.62
C LEU A 27 1.96 -2.20 -22.12
N GLY A 28 1.24 -1.25 -22.70
CA GLY A 28 1.29 -0.93 -24.13
C GLY A 28 2.34 0.11 -24.51
N ARG A 29 3.06 0.71 -23.56
CA ARG A 29 4.05 1.74 -23.84
C ARG A 29 5.48 1.30 -23.45
N PRO A 30 6.52 1.69 -24.23
CA PRO A 30 7.89 1.26 -23.97
C PRO A 30 8.43 1.67 -22.60
N GLU A 31 8.09 2.85 -22.12
CA GLU A 31 8.49 3.37 -20.81
C GLU A 31 7.82 2.65 -19.62
N GLY A 32 6.77 1.86 -19.89
CA GLY A 32 6.05 1.13 -18.85
C GLY A 32 5.35 2.04 -17.86
N GLY A 33 5.41 1.69 -16.59
CA GLY A 33 4.82 2.49 -15.51
C GLY A 33 5.04 1.86 -14.15
N GLN A 34 4.77 2.63 -13.11
CA GLN A 34 4.87 2.19 -11.74
C GLN A 34 3.57 2.45 -11.00
N PHE A 35 3.14 1.46 -10.23
CA PHE A 35 2.09 1.61 -9.25
C PHE A 35 2.70 1.62 -7.86
N ILE A 36 2.28 2.56 -7.03
CA ILE A 36 2.61 2.58 -5.61
C ILE A 36 1.30 2.46 -4.86
N LEU A 37 1.10 1.33 -4.21
CA LEU A 37 -0.10 1.02 -3.46
C LEU A 37 0.18 1.18 -1.97
N VAL A 38 -0.80 1.70 -1.24
CA VAL A 38 -0.68 1.85 0.21
C VAL A 38 -1.42 0.70 0.88
N GLY A 39 -0.64 -0.22 1.43
CA GLY A 39 -1.14 -1.31 2.25
C GLY A 39 -1.27 -0.89 3.72
N SER A 40 -1.25 -1.86 4.59
CA SER A 40 -1.22 -1.64 6.02
C SER A 40 -0.60 -2.86 6.72
N ARG A 41 -0.05 -2.63 7.90
CA ARG A 41 0.49 -3.73 8.70
C ARG A 41 -0.56 -4.81 9.01
N PRO A 42 -1.82 -4.49 9.42
CA PRO A 42 -2.86 -5.51 9.62
C PRO A 42 -3.19 -6.34 8.39
N GLY A 43 -3.05 -5.80 7.20
CA GLY A 43 -3.26 -6.55 5.95
C GLY A 43 -2.12 -7.50 5.60
N LEU A 44 -0.93 -7.27 6.14
CA LEU A 44 0.26 -8.10 5.92
C LEU A 44 0.51 -9.08 7.05
N ASP A 45 0.28 -8.66 8.28
CA ASP A 45 0.55 -9.41 9.52
C ASP A 45 -0.76 -9.76 10.20
N ALA A 46 -1.10 -11.05 10.20
CA ALA A 46 -2.33 -11.55 10.79
C ALA A 46 -2.44 -11.24 12.29
N ALA A 47 -1.32 -11.27 13.02
CA ALA A 47 -1.32 -10.95 14.44
C ALA A 47 -1.70 -9.50 14.71
N ALA A 48 -1.26 -8.57 13.85
CA ALA A 48 -1.65 -7.16 13.94
C ALA A 48 -3.10 -6.91 13.52
N GLY A 49 -3.69 -7.81 12.72
CA GLY A 49 -5.03 -7.67 12.17
C GLY A 49 -6.13 -8.46 12.88
N LYS A 50 -5.80 -9.20 13.93
CA LYS A 50 -6.73 -10.17 14.57
C LYS A 50 -8.06 -9.58 15.05
N ASP A 51 -8.09 -8.33 15.44
CA ASP A 51 -9.28 -7.65 15.95
C ASP A 51 -9.97 -6.80 14.85
N PHE A 52 -9.48 -6.83 13.61
CA PHE A 52 -9.93 -5.98 12.52
C PHE A 52 -10.06 -6.77 11.21
N PHE A 53 -10.77 -7.89 11.23
CA PHE A 53 -10.81 -8.81 10.08
C PHE A 53 -11.24 -8.16 8.77
N ALA A 54 -12.33 -7.40 8.78
CA ALA A 54 -12.84 -6.79 7.55
C ALA A 54 -11.82 -5.81 6.93
N TYR A 55 -11.22 -4.96 7.78
CA TYR A 55 -10.17 -4.05 7.35
C TYR A 55 -8.93 -4.80 6.86
N SER A 56 -8.45 -5.76 7.66
CA SER A 56 -7.24 -6.53 7.36
C SER A 56 -7.37 -7.32 6.07
N LEU A 57 -8.52 -7.97 5.85
CA LEU A 57 -8.80 -8.70 4.61
C LEU A 57 -8.83 -7.77 3.41
N SER A 58 -9.49 -6.61 3.52
CA SER A 58 -9.54 -5.64 2.43
C SER A 58 -8.14 -5.12 2.07
N LYS A 59 -7.29 -4.89 3.07
CA LYS A 59 -5.91 -4.47 2.84
C LYS A 59 -5.01 -5.61 2.35
N ALA A 60 -5.28 -6.86 2.72
CA ALA A 60 -4.57 -8.02 2.18
C ALA A 60 -4.78 -8.16 0.67
N MET A 61 -5.95 -7.82 0.15
CA MET A 61 -6.23 -7.83 -1.28
C MET A 61 -5.31 -6.86 -2.06
N VAL A 62 -4.87 -5.77 -1.45
CA VAL A 62 -3.95 -4.81 -2.07
C VAL A 62 -2.59 -5.47 -2.37
N PHE A 63 -2.09 -6.30 -1.48
CA PHE A 63 -0.85 -7.05 -1.71
C PHE A 63 -0.99 -8.04 -2.86
N LYS A 64 -2.11 -8.74 -2.92
CA LYS A 64 -2.38 -9.67 -4.02
C LYS A 64 -2.52 -8.95 -5.35
N LEU A 65 -3.15 -7.78 -5.37
CA LEU A 65 -3.23 -6.94 -6.57
C LEU A 65 -1.83 -6.55 -7.07
N ALA A 66 -0.92 -6.16 -6.16
CA ALA A 66 0.45 -5.84 -6.52
C ALA A 66 1.19 -7.05 -7.13
N GLU A 67 0.99 -8.24 -6.59
CA GLU A 67 1.57 -9.47 -7.15
C GLU A 67 1.11 -9.71 -8.59
N PHE A 68 -0.17 -9.54 -8.88
CA PHE A 68 -0.71 -9.68 -10.22
C PHE A 68 -0.15 -8.62 -11.18
N ILE A 69 -0.04 -7.36 -10.74
CA ILE A 69 0.57 -6.31 -11.56
C ILE A 69 2.02 -6.66 -11.89
N ASN A 70 2.79 -7.12 -10.93
CA ASN A 70 4.19 -7.50 -11.15
C ASN A 70 4.31 -8.70 -12.10
N ALA A 71 3.40 -9.66 -12.00
CA ALA A 71 3.37 -10.80 -12.91
C ALA A 71 3.07 -10.38 -14.36
N GLU A 72 2.04 -9.56 -14.56
CA GLU A 72 1.68 -9.03 -15.88
C GLU A 72 2.74 -8.09 -16.45
N GLY A 73 3.38 -7.32 -15.59
CA GLY A 73 4.38 -6.31 -15.97
C GLY A 73 5.77 -6.84 -16.25
N LYS A 74 6.03 -8.13 -15.96
CA LYS A 74 7.35 -8.74 -16.14
C LYS A 74 7.82 -8.63 -17.58
N GLY A 75 9.00 -8.06 -17.79
CA GLY A 75 9.56 -7.83 -19.13
C GLY A 75 8.95 -6.64 -19.88
N LYS A 76 8.00 -5.92 -19.28
CA LYS A 76 7.32 -4.77 -19.89
C LYS A 76 7.55 -3.45 -19.15
N ASN A 77 8.48 -3.45 -18.21
CA ASN A 77 8.81 -2.27 -17.41
C ASN A 77 7.61 -1.71 -16.61
N VAL A 78 6.74 -2.59 -16.14
CA VAL A 78 5.62 -2.24 -15.27
C VAL A 78 5.78 -2.95 -13.93
N THR A 79 5.72 -2.19 -12.86
CA THR A 79 5.93 -2.69 -11.50
C THR A 79 4.89 -2.12 -10.54
N ALA A 80 4.66 -2.85 -9.45
CA ALA A 80 3.90 -2.37 -8.30
C ALA A 80 4.72 -2.53 -7.03
N THR A 81 4.72 -1.50 -6.21
CA THR A 81 5.33 -1.46 -4.87
C THR A 81 4.23 -1.21 -3.86
N VAL A 82 4.25 -1.93 -2.75
CA VAL A 82 3.33 -1.69 -1.64
C VAL A 82 4.08 -1.04 -0.49
N ILE A 83 3.65 0.15 -0.11
CA ILE A 83 4.11 0.83 1.10
C ILE A 83 3.22 0.36 2.26
N VAL A 84 3.86 -0.15 3.31
CA VAL A 84 3.17 -0.73 4.47
C VAL A 84 3.50 0.09 5.71
N PRO A 85 2.72 1.14 6.01
CA PRO A 85 2.92 1.89 7.23
C PRO A 85 2.30 1.15 8.43
N SER A 86 2.88 1.37 9.61
CA SER A 86 2.16 1.20 10.87
C SER A 86 1.24 2.41 11.08
N THR A 87 0.97 2.79 12.30
CA THR A 87 0.13 3.98 12.55
C THR A 87 0.81 5.25 12.03
N ILE A 88 0.13 5.97 11.16
CA ILE A 88 0.60 7.24 10.60
C ILE A 88 0.23 8.36 11.57
N ASP A 89 1.16 9.24 11.85
CA ASP A 89 0.93 10.40 12.73
C ASP A 89 0.11 11.47 12.00
N THR A 90 -1.20 11.35 12.13
CA THR A 90 -2.17 12.28 11.55
C THR A 90 -3.08 12.85 12.64
N PRO A 91 -3.65 14.05 12.43
CA PRO A 91 -4.63 14.60 13.38
C PRO A 91 -5.78 13.63 13.68
N ALA A 92 -6.28 12.92 12.68
CA ALA A 92 -7.37 11.96 12.85
C ALA A 92 -6.95 10.78 13.75
N ASN A 93 -5.75 10.24 13.57
CA ASN A 93 -5.24 9.16 14.41
C ASN A 93 -4.95 9.62 15.84
N ARG A 94 -4.41 10.83 16.01
CA ARG A 94 -4.21 11.42 17.34
C ARG A 94 -5.54 11.61 18.08
N GLN A 95 -6.57 12.05 17.37
CA GLN A 95 -7.90 12.20 17.95
C GLN A 95 -8.53 10.86 18.32
N ALA A 96 -8.34 9.82 17.50
CA ALA A 96 -8.87 8.50 17.77
C ALA A 96 -8.13 7.76 18.90
N MET A 97 -6.86 8.06 19.11
CA MET A 97 -6.00 7.40 20.10
C MET A 97 -5.22 8.43 20.94
N PRO A 98 -5.91 9.27 21.74
CA PRO A 98 -5.26 10.40 22.43
C PRO A 98 -4.24 10.00 23.49
N GLY A 99 -4.34 8.78 24.02
CA GLY A 99 -3.40 8.25 25.02
C GLY A 99 -2.19 7.52 24.46
N ALA A 100 -2.03 7.46 23.13
CA ALA A 100 -0.92 6.76 22.52
C ALA A 100 0.38 7.57 22.53
N ASP A 101 1.51 6.89 22.43
CA ASP A 101 2.81 7.53 22.22
C ASP A 101 3.00 7.89 20.76
N PHE A 102 2.67 9.13 20.39
CA PHE A 102 2.77 9.62 19.01
C PHE A 102 4.21 9.62 18.47
N SER A 103 5.21 9.67 19.35
CA SER A 103 6.60 9.62 18.91
C SER A 103 7.01 8.28 18.29
N SER A 104 6.24 7.25 18.55
CA SER A 104 6.45 5.91 17.95
C SER A 104 5.81 5.75 16.57
N TRP A 105 4.94 6.68 16.17
CA TRP A 105 4.21 6.62 14.90
C TRP A 105 5.07 7.07 13.71
N VAL A 106 4.56 6.81 12.52
CA VAL A 106 5.24 7.16 11.27
C VAL A 106 4.83 8.58 10.84
N PRO A 107 5.77 9.52 10.76
CA PRO A 107 5.44 10.83 10.20
C PRO A 107 5.06 10.71 8.71
N PRO A 108 4.03 11.44 8.23
CA PRO A 108 3.64 11.42 6.81
C PRO A 108 4.78 11.74 5.84
N GLU A 109 5.69 12.63 6.23
CA GLU A 109 6.83 13.05 5.44
C GLU A 109 7.75 11.87 5.10
N ASN A 110 7.93 10.93 6.02
CA ASN A 110 8.75 9.75 5.80
C ASN A 110 8.10 8.77 4.81
N ILE A 111 6.78 8.73 4.74
CA ILE A 111 6.07 7.97 3.71
C ILE A 111 6.31 8.62 2.34
N SER A 112 6.22 9.94 2.26
CA SER A 112 6.52 10.72 1.07
C SER A 112 7.95 10.49 0.57
N ASP A 113 8.92 10.46 1.48
CA ASP A 113 10.32 10.20 1.16
C ASP A 113 10.51 8.79 0.61
N ALA A 114 9.84 7.79 1.18
CA ALA A 114 9.86 6.42 0.68
C ALA A 114 9.28 6.32 -0.73
N ILE A 115 8.17 7.00 -1.00
CA ILE A 115 7.57 7.07 -2.34
C ILE A 115 8.55 7.70 -3.33
N SER A 116 9.18 8.82 -2.97
CA SER A 116 10.17 9.49 -3.80
C SER A 116 11.36 8.58 -4.12
N PHE A 117 11.81 7.79 -3.14
CA PHE A 117 12.85 6.80 -3.36
C PHE A 117 12.44 5.71 -4.36
N VAL A 118 11.23 5.17 -4.24
CA VAL A 118 10.71 4.16 -5.18
C VAL A 118 10.65 4.70 -6.61
N LEU A 119 10.35 5.98 -6.76
CA LEU A 119 10.27 6.64 -8.07
C LEU A 119 11.64 7.06 -8.62
N SER A 120 12.71 6.98 -7.83
CA SER A 120 14.07 7.28 -8.26
C SER A 120 14.59 6.25 -9.26
N GLU A 121 15.70 6.57 -9.92
CA GLU A 121 16.37 5.65 -10.83
C GLU A 121 16.71 4.32 -10.16
N THR A 122 17.27 4.36 -8.95
CA THR A 122 17.56 3.16 -8.15
C THR A 122 16.30 2.40 -7.78
N GLY A 123 15.25 3.10 -7.34
CA GLY A 123 13.97 2.49 -6.98
C GLY A 123 13.32 1.76 -8.15
N ARG A 124 13.46 2.27 -9.36
CA ARG A 124 12.93 1.63 -10.57
C ARG A 124 13.63 0.32 -10.93
N MET A 125 14.83 0.10 -10.46
CA MET A 125 15.56 -1.16 -10.62
C MET A 125 15.10 -2.24 -9.66
N MET A 126 14.48 -1.87 -8.54
CA MET A 126 13.94 -2.79 -7.55
C MET A 126 12.61 -3.36 -8.02
N LYS A 127 12.38 -4.64 -7.74
CA LYS A 127 11.19 -5.37 -8.20
C LYS A 127 10.46 -5.99 -7.02
N GLU A 128 9.14 -6.11 -7.16
CA GLU A 128 8.28 -6.82 -6.21
C GLU A 128 8.41 -6.30 -4.77
N MET A 129 8.58 -4.98 -4.60
CA MET A 129 8.86 -4.40 -3.29
C MET A 129 7.63 -4.32 -2.39
N VAL A 130 7.84 -4.73 -1.15
CA VAL A 130 6.95 -4.44 -0.02
C VAL A 130 7.78 -3.70 1.02
N ILE A 131 7.50 -2.43 1.22
CA ILE A 131 8.30 -1.55 2.07
C ILE A 131 7.57 -1.30 3.38
N LYS A 132 8.10 -1.87 4.46
CA LYS A 132 7.56 -1.69 5.81
C LYS A 132 8.11 -0.44 6.42
N ILE A 133 7.23 0.47 6.85
CA ILE A 133 7.59 1.72 7.53
C ILE A 133 6.85 1.73 8.86
N TYR A 134 7.50 1.24 9.90
CA TYR A 134 6.86 1.02 11.20
C TYR A 134 7.33 1.99 12.28
N ASN A 135 8.49 2.66 12.08
CA ASN A 135 9.15 3.44 13.12
C ASN A 135 9.36 2.56 14.38
N LYS A 136 8.88 3.02 15.52
CA LYS A 136 8.95 2.28 16.79
C LYS A 136 7.63 1.57 17.16
N SER A 137 6.69 1.56 16.24
CA SER A 137 5.36 0.97 16.50
C SER A 137 5.11 -0.37 15.80
#